data_bfe65a795ded1fb34816cbd02f27a548
#
_entry.id   bfe65a795ded1fb34816cbd02f27a548
#
_cell.length_a   1.000
_cell.length_b   1.000
_cell.length_c   1.000
_cell.angle_alpha   90.00
_cell.angle_beta   90.00
_cell.angle_gamma   90.00
#
_symmetry.space_group_name_H-M   'P 1'
#
loop_
_entity.id
_entity.type
_entity.pdbx_description
1 polymer ?
#
loop_
_entity_poly.entity_id
_entity_poly.type
_entity_poly.pdbx_seq_one_letter_code
_entity_poly.pdbx_strand_id
1 'polypeptide(L)'
;MNDDYNSVGINSYWYQYDTAGNRIREYKEMGRHDSYTTDYTYNEFNQLVSSNEDRSLEGNTSHKTYSYDNNGNQISETDSITGKQTSYSYDADNRLASATGKTGETVDYTQQNQYNGFGQRVKKQEGSDTTEYFYDGTAVLYTKDKNDAVSSFNLIGAEDNILSTARPGEGDAAEFYTYTKDLRESTINVVGKDGTSQKTYSYTDYGETTEQGENNFYNEICYGGGVYDKTTGLYYLNARYYSPENGSFLTQDSYRGSRSKTETLNLYGYCAGNPISYTDPSGHWIWGVVGAAMGAYDGYKYAKKKGYKGWKMYASIAGGAALGAVNPFKIFKMAKSGYKAYKAVKYTKKARNVYKKTKRVVKVKAKPKATVVAKKQVKSKAKVSKAKKNTRVVKKQTKSVSKRAACFTAGTKIHTKDGFKAIETIKAGDYVWSENPETHEKALKKGQEDLRS
;
A
#
# COMPACT_ATOMS: atom_id res chain seq x y z
N MET A 1 -32.30 36.91 19.27
CA MET A 1 -32.39 35.46 18.98
C MET A 1 -31.34 35.19 17.90
N ASN A 2 -30.18 34.73 18.30
CA ASN A 2 -29.11 34.36 17.38
C ASN A 2 -29.33 32.89 17.05
N ASP A 3 -29.86 32.65 15.87
CA ASP A 3 -29.94 31.29 15.32
C ASP A 3 -28.57 30.91 14.70
N ASP A 4 -27.62 30.58 15.56
CA ASP A 4 -26.40 29.83 15.17
C ASP A 4 -26.76 28.37 14.90
N TYR A 5 -27.53 28.14 13.85
CA TYR A 5 -27.54 26.85 13.20
C TYR A 5 -26.23 26.73 12.40
N ASN A 6 -25.21 26.17 13.01
CA ASN A 6 -24.11 25.56 12.32
C ASN A 6 -24.69 24.46 11.44
N SER A 7 -25.11 24.83 10.23
CA SER A 7 -25.49 23.87 9.20
C SER A 7 -24.21 23.11 8.83
N VAL A 8 -24.12 21.87 9.29
CA VAL A 8 -23.20 20.89 8.71
C VAL A 8 -23.52 20.88 7.22
N GLY A 9 -22.70 21.54 6.40
CA GLY A 9 -22.90 21.60 4.97
C GLY A 9 -22.90 20.20 4.41
N ILE A 10 -23.99 19.80 3.78
CA ILE A 10 -24.04 18.54 3.04
C ILE A 10 -23.19 18.76 1.81
N ASN A 11 -22.00 18.17 1.76
CA ASN A 11 -21.14 18.16 0.59
C ASN A 11 -21.72 17.15 -0.39
N SER A 12 -22.17 17.61 -1.54
CA SER A 12 -22.62 16.77 -2.65
C SER A 12 -21.59 16.77 -3.75
N TYR A 13 -21.30 15.59 -4.31
CA TYR A 13 -20.39 15.44 -5.43
C TYR A 13 -21.13 14.79 -6.59
N TRP A 14 -20.92 15.29 -7.82
CA TRP A 14 -21.39 14.67 -9.05
C TRP A 14 -20.25 14.59 -10.05
N TYR A 15 -20.20 13.49 -10.78
CA TYR A 15 -19.15 13.21 -11.74
C TYR A 15 -19.76 12.85 -13.09
N GLN A 16 -19.12 13.30 -14.14
CA GLN A 16 -19.40 12.87 -15.51
C GLN A 16 -18.16 12.20 -16.09
N TYR A 17 -18.39 11.16 -16.87
CA TYR A 17 -17.34 10.38 -17.47
C TYR A 17 -17.53 10.26 -18.97
N ASP A 18 -16.44 10.17 -19.73
CA ASP A 18 -16.47 9.79 -21.13
C ASP A 18 -16.60 8.26 -21.30
N THR A 19 -16.64 7.80 -22.55
CA THR A 19 -16.75 6.37 -22.88
C THR A 19 -15.51 5.55 -22.54
N ALA A 20 -14.36 6.20 -22.32
CA ALA A 20 -13.12 5.58 -21.87
C ALA A 20 -12.99 5.52 -20.34
N GLY A 21 -13.98 6.07 -19.61
CA GLY A 21 -14.00 6.14 -18.16
C GLY A 21 -13.14 7.27 -17.57
N ASN A 22 -12.75 8.27 -18.37
CA ASN A 22 -12.12 9.47 -17.85
C ASN A 22 -13.17 10.38 -17.21
N ARG A 23 -12.88 10.94 -16.04
CA ARG A 23 -13.73 11.93 -15.37
C ARG A 23 -13.62 13.26 -16.12
N ILE A 24 -14.65 13.61 -16.91
CA ILE A 24 -14.64 14.84 -17.72
C ILE A 24 -15.21 16.04 -17.00
N ARG A 25 -15.98 15.83 -15.93
CA ARG A 25 -16.48 16.90 -15.06
C ARG A 25 -16.67 16.41 -13.64
N GLU A 26 -16.35 17.27 -12.70
CA GLU A 26 -16.69 17.15 -11.29
C GLU A 26 -17.48 18.40 -10.85
N TYR A 27 -18.52 18.20 -10.07
CA TYR A 27 -19.25 19.26 -9.39
C TYR A 27 -19.23 18.99 -7.90
N LYS A 28 -18.79 19.98 -7.11
CA LYS A 28 -18.75 19.96 -5.65
C LYS A 28 -19.69 21.04 -5.11
N GLU A 29 -20.64 20.67 -4.29
CA GLU A 29 -21.49 21.62 -3.54
C GLU A 29 -20.98 21.72 -2.11
N MET A 30 -20.54 22.91 -1.70
CA MET A 30 -19.94 23.19 -0.40
C MET A 30 -20.87 24.14 0.36
N GLY A 31 -21.78 23.59 1.18
CA GLY A 31 -22.73 24.38 1.93
C GLY A 31 -23.87 24.98 1.07
N ARG A 32 -24.51 26.08 1.54
CA ARG A 32 -25.74 26.59 0.93
C ARG A 32 -25.58 27.38 -0.36
N HIS A 33 -24.42 27.94 -0.65
CA HIS A 33 -24.27 28.91 -1.73
C HIS A 33 -22.92 28.84 -2.47
N ASP A 34 -22.12 27.85 -2.20
CA ASP A 34 -20.80 27.74 -2.80
C ASP A 34 -20.68 26.40 -3.54
N SER A 35 -20.20 26.46 -4.76
CA SER A 35 -19.99 25.28 -5.59
C SER A 35 -18.76 25.43 -6.48
N TYR A 36 -18.12 24.33 -6.75
CA TYR A 36 -17.01 24.22 -7.68
C TYR A 36 -17.40 23.33 -8.84
N THR A 37 -17.05 23.72 -10.02
CA THR A 37 -17.12 22.88 -11.21
C THR A 37 -15.71 22.76 -11.79
N THR A 38 -15.25 21.52 -11.97
CA THR A 38 -13.96 21.26 -12.60
C THR A 38 -14.20 20.47 -13.89
N ASP A 39 -13.80 21.04 -15.00
CA ASP A 39 -13.82 20.39 -16.32
C ASP A 39 -12.45 19.86 -16.67
N TYR A 40 -12.39 18.62 -17.16
CA TYR A 40 -11.16 17.91 -17.50
C TYR A 40 -11.12 17.56 -18.98
N THR A 41 -9.97 17.76 -19.63
CA THR A 41 -9.74 17.44 -21.05
C THR A 41 -8.65 16.39 -21.17
N TYR A 42 -8.90 15.38 -22.00
CA TYR A 42 -7.97 14.26 -22.22
C TYR A 42 -7.59 14.13 -23.67
N ASN A 43 -6.39 13.61 -23.95
CA ASN A 43 -5.97 13.23 -25.28
C ASN A 43 -6.41 11.79 -25.64
N GLU A 44 -6.08 11.34 -26.84
CA GLU A 44 -6.41 10.00 -27.35
C GLU A 44 -5.77 8.84 -26.57
N PHE A 45 -4.75 9.13 -25.73
CA PHE A 45 -4.09 8.15 -24.87
C PHE A 45 -4.67 8.13 -23.44
N ASN A 46 -5.81 8.80 -23.20
CA ASN A 46 -6.43 9.01 -21.88
C ASN A 46 -5.52 9.76 -20.90
N GLN A 47 -4.58 10.57 -21.38
CA GLN A 47 -3.76 11.45 -20.55
C GLN A 47 -4.51 12.74 -20.32
N LEU A 48 -4.57 13.20 -19.08
CA LEU A 48 -5.16 14.49 -18.70
C LEU A 48 -4.30 15.63 -19.30
N VAL A 49 -4.89 16.43 -20.16
CA VAL A 49 -4.19 17.55 -20.84
C VAL A 49 -4.41 18.86 -20.09
N SER A 50 -5.64 19.10 -19.63
CA SER A 50 -5.97 20.29 -18.86
C SER A 50 -7.13 20.05 -17.90
N SER A 51 -7.17 20.84 -16.83
CA SER A 51 -8.32 20.99 -15.96
C SER A 51 -8.62 22.46 -15.71
N ASN A 52 -9.90 22.77 -15.56
CA ASN A 52 -10.41 24.12 -15.40
C ASN A 52 -11.37 24.12 -14.23
N GLU A 53 -11.02 24.79 -13.14
CA GLU A 53 -11.87 24.91 -11.97
C GLU A 53 -12.53 26.29 -11.94
N ASP A 54 -13.84 26.27 -11.83
CA ASP A 54 -14.68 27.46 -11.71
C ASP A 54 -15.46 27.39 -10.40
N ARG A 55 -15.39 28.44 -9.60
CA ARG A 55 -16.10 28.57 -8.33
C ARG A 55 -17.25 29.58 -8.49
N SER A 56 -18.45 29.20 -8.08
CA SER A 56 -19.67 29.98 -8.28
C SER A 56 -19.59 31.44 -7.81
N LEU A 57 -18.82 31.72 -6.77
CA LEU A 57 -18.66 33.07 -6.19
C LEU A 57 -17.41 33.83 -6.68
N GLU A 58 -16.39 33.12 -7.16
CA GLU A 58 -15.07 33.70 -7.46
C GLU A 58 -14.69 33.60 -8.96
N GLY A 59 -15.45 32.83 -9.74
CA GLY A 59 -15.14 32.53 -11.14
C GLY A 59 -14.02 31.49 -11.27
N ASN A 60 -13.23 31.60 -12.34
CA ASN A 60 -12.15 30.64 -12.63
C ASN A 60 -11.03 30.76 -11.58
N THR A 61 -10.87 29.74 -10.74
CA THR A 61 -9.92 29.71 -9.60
C THR A 61 -8.66 28.93 -9.90
N SER A 62 -8.69 28.05 -10.93
CA SER A 62 -7.54 27.25 -11.35
C SER A 62 -7.65 26.88 -12.83
N HIS A 63 -6.53 26.98 -13.55
CA HIS A 63 -6.40 26.46 -14.92
C HIS A 63 -5.06 25.74 -15.02
N LYS A 64 -5.13 24.39 -14.98
CA LYS A 64 -3.97 23.54 -15.01
C LYS A 64 -3.75 22.92 -16.38
N THR A 65 -2.50 22.79 -16.76
CA THR A 65 -2.05 22.04 -17.94
C THR A 65 -1.04 20.98 -17.53
N TYR A 66 -1.04 19.85 -18.22
CA TYR A 66 -0.23 18.69 -17.88
C TYR A 66 0.59 18.24 -19.09
N SER A 67 1.82 17.79 -18.85
CA SER A 67 2.66 17.22 -19.89
C SER A 67 3.22 15.85 -19.49
N TYR A 68 3.57 15.06 -20.52
CA TYR A 68 3.97 13.66 -20.37
C TYR A 68 5.23 13.38 -21.17
N ASP A 69 6.04 12.43 -20.68
CA ASP A 69 7.16 11.89 -21.43
C ASP A 69 6.69 10.82 -22.45
N ASN A 70 7.62 10.31 -23.25
CA ASN A 70 7.32 9.28 -24.28
C ASN A 70 6.90 7.92 -23.68
N ASN A 71 7.15 7.68 -22.37
CA ASN A 71 6.70 6.50 -21.66
C ASN A 71 5.28 6.68 -21.10
N GLY A 72 4.70 7.89 -21.21
CA GLY A 72 3.41 8.25 -20.67
C GLY A 72 3.44 8.63 -19.20
N ASN A 73 4.59 8.97 -18.64
CA ASN A 73 4.67 9.49 -17.28
C ASN A 73 4.38 10.99 -17.28
N GLN A 74 3.55 11.48 -16.36
CA GLN A 74 3.29 12.91 -16.20
C GLN A 74 4.56 13.59 -15.66
N ILE A 75 5.12 14.52 -16.46
CA ILE A 75 6.37 15.22 -16.10
C ILE A 75 6.16 16.63 -15.58
N SER A 76 4.99 17.21 -15.84
CA SER A 76 4.66 18.52 -15.27
C SER A 76 3.17 18.73 -15.06
N GLU A 77 2.88 19.66 -14.17
CA GLU A 77 1.59 20.25 -13.93
C GLU A 77 1.82 21.75 -13.71
N THR A 78 1.10 22.61 -14.41
CA THR A 78 1.24 24.08 -14.32
C THR A 78 -0.14 24.72 -14.22
N ASP A 79 -0.35 25.50 -13.16
CA ASP A 79 -1.56 26.30 -12.98
C ASP A 79 -1.26 27.76 -13.37
N SER A 80 -1.87 28.22 -14.45
CA SER A 80 -1.65 29.56 -14.99
C SER A 80 -2.30 30.67 -14.16
N ILE A 81 -3.27 30.35 -13.32
CA ILE A 81 -3.96 31.31 -12.46
C ILE A 81 -3.22 31.53 -11.16
N THR A 82 -2.84 30.43 -10.49
CA THR A 82 -2.13 30.52 -9.20
C THR A 82 -0.63 30.69 -9.35
N GLY A 83 -0.08 30.46 -10.56
CA GLY A 83 1.36 30.47 -10.83
C GLY A 83 2.11 29.27 -10.25
N LYS A 84 1.39 28.25 -9.77
CA LYS A 84 1.98 27.02 -9.24
C LYS A 84 2.41 26.09 -10.37
N GLN A 85 3.57 25.48 -10.19
CA GLN A 85 4.11 24.48 -11.10
C GLN A 85 4.69 23.33 -10.31
N THR A 86 4.37 22.09 -10.70
CA THR A 86 5.02 20.88 -10.19
C THR A 86 5.73 20.17 -11.33
N SER A 87 6.98 19.78 -11.11
CA SER A 87 7.77 18.97 -12.06
C SER A 87 8.07 17.62 -11.45
N TYR A 88 7.98 16.57 -12.27
CA TYR A 88 8.20 15.19 -11.87
C TYR A 88 9.34 14.57 -12.69
N SER A 89 10.17 13.74 -12.07
CA SER A 89 11.14 12.89 -12.77
C SER A 89 10.98 11.43 -12.38
N TYR A 90 11.37 10.54 -13.28
CA TYR A 90 11.18 9.09 -13.13
C TYR A 90 12.50 8.36 -13.32
N ASP A 91 12.62 7.21 -12.68
CA ASP A 91 13.73 6.29 -12.93
C ASP A 91 13.47 5.42 -14.19
N ALA A 92 14.41 4.53 -14.51
CA ALA A 92 14.33 3.67 -15.69
C ALA A 92 13.14 2.68 -15.67
N ASP A 93 12.56 2.43 -14.50
CA ASP A 93 11.39 1.56 -14.32
C ASP A 93 10.07 2.37 -14.25
N ASN A 94 10.09 3.66 -14.66
CA ASN A 94 8.95 4.61 -14.60
C ASN A 94 8.40 4.83 -13.19
N ARG A 95 9.25 4.74 -12.14
CA ARG A 95 8.88 5.05 -10.78
C ARG A 95 9.25 6.49 -10.46
N LEU A 96 8.40 7.22 -9.73
CA LEU A 96 8.60 8.63 -9.40
C LEU A 96 9.89 8.82 -8.57
N ALA A 97 10.94 9.34 -9.20
CA ALA A 97 12.23 9.60 -8.57
C ALA A 97 12.23 10.93 -7.81
N SER A 98 11.61 11.98 -8.37
CA SER A 98 11.48 13.26 -7.68
C SER A 98 10.21 14.02 -8.05
N ALA A 99 9.78 14.90 -7.13
CA ALA A 99 8.78 15.93 -7.36
C ALA A 99 9.30 17.27 -6.83
N THR A 100 9.11 18.35 -7.59
CA THR A 100 9.50 19.71 -7.18
C THR A 100 8.35 20.66 -7.46
N GLY A 101 7.83 21.29 -6.42
CA GLY A 101 6.79 22.31 -6.52
C GLY A 101 7.38 23.71 -6.42
N LYS A 102 6.82 24.63 -7.20
CA LYS A 102 7.20 26.06 -7.23
C LYS A 102 5.95 26.93 -7.33
N THR A 103 6.06 28.15 -6.80
CA THR A 103 5.14 29.26 -7.07
C THR A 103 5.95 30.43 -7.63
N GLY A 104 5.75 30.73 -8.90
CA GLY A 104 6.65 31.64 -9.63
C GLY A 104 8.10 31.12 -9.63
N GLU A 105 9.05 31.91 -9.12
CA GLU A 105 10.47 31.54 -9.01
C GLU A 105 10.81 30.81 -7.70
N THR A 106 9.88 30.76 -6.73
CA THR A 106 10.14 30.19 -5.39
C THR A 106 9.88 28.71 -5.40
N VAL A 107 10.87 27.92 -4.93
CA VAL A 107 10.68 26.49 -4.69
C VAL A 107 9.95 26.30 -3.37
N ASP A 108 8.74 25.74 -3.43
CA ASP A 108 7.90 25.49 -2.26
C ASP A 108 8.30 24.19 -1.57
N TYR A 109 8.62 23.16 -2.36
CA TYR A 109 9.04 21.85 -1.85
C TYR A 109 9.87 21.06 -2.86
N THR A 110 10.64 20.12 -2.32
CA THR A 110 11.29 19.05 -3.08
C THR A 110 11.08 17.71 -2.38
N GLN A 111 10.75 16.68 -3.15
CA GLN A 111 10.69 15.30 -2.68
C GLN A 111 11.55 14.42 -3.58
N GLN A 112 12.32 13.52 -2.98
CA GLN A 112 13.10 12.50 -3.69
C GLN A 112 12.76 11.11 -3.14
N ASN A 113 12.69 10.11 -4.02
CA ASN A 113 12.33 8.75 -3.67
C ASN A 113 13.38 7.75 -4.16
N GLN A 114 13.59 6.71 -3.38
CA GLN A 114 14.43 5.56 -3.78
C GLN A 114 13.64 4.26 -3.61
N TYR A 115 13.92 3.30 -4.48
CA TYR A 115 13.20 2.05 -4.55
C TYR A 115 14.15 0.85 -4.46
N ASN A 116 13.65 -0.25 -3.90
CA ASN A 116 14.35 -1.53 -3.95
C ASN A 116 14.08 -2.28 -5.27
N GLY A 117 14.75 -3.42 -5.47
CA GLY A 117 14.57 -4.24 -6.66
C GLY A 117 13.18 -4.88 -6.82
N PHE A 118 12.28 -4.74 -5.85
CA PHE A 118 10.89 -5.17 -5.93
C PHE A 118 9.93 -4.02 -6.26
N GLY A 119 10.47 -2.80 -6.49
CA GLY A 119 9.68 -1.60 -6.79
C GLY A 119 9.09 -0.91 -5.56
N GLN A 120 9.39 -1.36 -4.34
CA GLN A 120 8.90 -0.71 -3.12
C GLN A 120 9.76 0.51 -2.81
N ARG A 121 9.13 1.63 -2.46
CA ARG A 121 9.81 2.85 -2.01
C ARG A 121 10.48 2.61 -0.65
N VAL A 122 11.81 2.58 -0.63
CA VAL A 122 12.58 2.34 0.60
C VAL A 122 13.06 3.63 1.25
N LYS A 123 13.03 4.75 0.53
CA LYS A 123 13.43 6.05 1.07
C LYS A 123 12.61 7.16 0.44
N LYS A 124 12.20 8.11 1.26
CA LYS A 124 11.64 9.40 0.88
C LYS A 124 12.46 10.49 1.57
N GLN A 125 12.84 11.52 0.82
CA GLN A 125 13.48 12.72 1.34
C GLN A 125 12.63 13.93 0.96
N GLU A 126 12.22 14.71 1.94
CA GLU A 126 11.44 15.94 1.82
C GLU A 126 12.25 17.09 2.43
N GLY A 127 12.86 17.91 1.57
CA GLY A 127 13.82 18.93 2.02
C GLY A 127 14.97 18.29 2.80
N SER A 128 15.11 18.63 4.09
CA SER A 128 16.12 18.08 5.02
C SER A 128 15.68 16.79 5.72
N ASP A 129 14.41 16.40 5.63
CA ASP A 129 13.87 15.26 6.35
C ASP A 129 13.89 14.00 5.49
N THR A 130 14.20 12.89 6.13
CA THR A 130 14.31 11.60 5.47
C THR A 130 13.47 10.57 6.23
N THR A 131 12.71 9.77 5.48
CA THR A 131 12.00 8.60 6.01
C THR A 131 12.48 7.36 5.25
N GLU A 132 12.95 6.35 5.97
CA GLU A 132 13.28 5.03 5.42
C GLU A 132 12.17 4.04 5.75
N TYR A 133 11.77 3.23 4.78
CA TYR A 133 10.64 2.32 4.87
C TYR A 133 11.10 0.87 4.85
N PHE A 134 10.59 0.08 5.77
CA PHE A 134 10.86 -1.35 5.89
C PHE A 134 9.55 -2.12 5.85
N TYR A 135 9.48 -3.14 5.02
CA TYR A 135 8.24 -3.82 4.66
C TYR A 135 8.14 -5.25 5.20
N ASP A 136 6.91 -5.70 5.52
CA ASP A 136 6.53 -7.11 5.56
C ASP A 136 5.45 -7.36 4.50
N GLY A 137 5.79 -8.03 3.43
CA GLY A 137 4.93 -8.13 2.26
C GLY A 137 4.86 -6.80 1.49
N THR A 138 3.66 -6.22 1.38
CA THR A 138 3.41 -4.92 0.75
C THR A 138 3.14 -3.80 1.76
N ALA A 139 2.97 -4.14 3.04
CA ALA A 139 2.74 -3.17 4.09
C ALA A 139 4.03 -2.65 4.72
N VAL A 140 4.05 -1.39 5.08
CA VAL A 140 5.14 -0.79 5.85
C VAL A 140 5.14 -1.36 7.27
N LEU A 141 6.18 -2.10 7.64
CA LEU A 141 6.33 -2.67 8.97
C LEU A 141 6.83 -1.63 9.97
N TYR A 142 7.85 -0.87 9.59
CA TYR A 142 8.36 0.23 10.41
C TYR A 142 9.07 1.26 9.54
N THR A 143 9.23 2.46 10.08
CA THR A 143 9.98 3.55 9.46
C THR A 143 11.09 4.03 10.35
N LYS A 144 12.11 4.64 9.74
CA LYS A 144 13.20 5.35 10.42
C LYS A 144 13.27 6.79 9.93
N ASP A 145 13.71 7.66 10.80
CA ASP A 145 13.98 9.06 10.49
C ASP A 145 15.42 9.27 9.97
N LYS A 146 15.79 10.53 9.69
CA LYS A 146 17.12 10.95 9.24
C LYS A 146 18.27 10.63 10.22
N ASN A 147 17.97 10.36 11.48
CA ASN A 147 18.94 10.00 12.53
C ASN A 147 19.06 8.47 12.72
N ASP A 148 18.53 7.66 11.82
CA ASP A 148 18.44 6.20 11.91
C ASP A 148 17.61 5.71 13.12
N ALA A 149 16.80 6.60 13.72
CA ALA A 149 15.89 6.26 14.82
C ALA A 149 14.56 5.73 14.27
N VAL A 150 14.00 4.69 14.91
CA VAL A 150 12.69 4.16 14.53
C VAL A 150 11.63 5.20 14.85
N SER A 151 10.95 5.73 13.82
CA SER A 151 9.89 6.73 13.93
C SER A 151 8.49 6.12 14.03
N SER A 152 8.28 4.93 13.47
CA SER A 152 7.04 4.18 13.63
C SER A 152 7.28 2.68 13.59
N PHE A 153 6.41 1.90 14.24
CA PHE A 153 6.36 0.45 14.12
C PHE A 153 4.89 0.01 14.04
N ASN A 154 4.52 -0.61 12.93
CA ASN A 154 3.14 -0.92 12.60
C ASN A 154 2.75 -2.35 12.93
N LEU A 155 1.54 -2.54 13.42
CA LEU A 155 0.89 -3.83 13.53
C LEU A 155 0.10 -4.09 12.26
N ILE A 156 0.54 -5.09 11.51
CA ILE A 156 -0.07 -5.48 10.24
C ILE A 156 -1.08 -6.59 10.50
N GLY A 157 -2.31 -6.36 10.09
CA GLY A 157 -3.43 -7.31 10.17
C GLY A 157 -3.52 -8.22 8.96
N ALA A 158 -4.73 -8.67 8.66
CA ALA A 158 -5.00 -9.43 7.45
C ALA A 158 -4.89 -8.53 6.21
N GLU A 159 -4.51 -9.11 5.08
CA GLU A 159 -4.41 -8.42 3.77
C GLU A 159 -3.46 -7.22 3.74
N ASP A 160 -2.39 -7.29 4.56
CA ASP A 160 -1.38 -6.24 4.69
C ASP A 160 -1.95 -4.90 5.22
N ASN A 161 -3.13 -4.93 5.88
CA ASN A 161 -3.77 -3.76 6.47
C ASN A 161 -3.07 -3.34 7.77
N ILE A 162 -2.72 -2.06 7.90
CA ILE A 162 -2.13 -1.50 9.12
C ILE A 162 -3.24 -1.17 10.11
N LEU A 163 -3.25 -1.85 11.28
CA LEU A 163 -4.28 -1.72 12.31
C LEU A 163 -3.90 -0.74 13.42
N SER A 164 -2.63 -0.65 13.76
CA SER A 164 -2.11 0.23 14.79
C SER A 164 -0.64 0.54 14.56
N THR A 165 -0.15 1.60 15.20
CA THR A 165 1.25 2.00 15.14
C THR A 165 1.78 2.27 16.53
N ALA A 166 3.05 1.92 16.77
CA ALA A 166 3.80 2.35 17.92
C ALA A 166 4.76 3.47 17.52
N ARG A 167 4.83 4.52 18.30
CA ARG A 167 5.71 5.69 18.09
C ARG A 167 6.67 5.80 19.27
N PRO A 168 7.85 6.43 19.10
CA PRO A 168 8.67 6.85 20.23
C PRO A 168 7.87 7.81 21.12
N GLY A 169 7.83 7.53 22.42
CA GLY A 169 7.26 8.40 23.44
C GLY A 169 8.33 9.02 24.30
N GLU A 170 7.94 9.73 25.36
CA GLU A 170 8.88 10.30 26.33
C GLU A 170 9.75 9.23 27.00
N GLY A 171 11.03 9.48 27.06
CA GLY A 171 12.03 8.53 27.54
C GLY A 171 12.15 7.30 26.62
N ASP A 172 12.18 6.11 27.19
CA ASP A 172 12.26 4.82 26.45
C ASP A 172 10.89 4.17 26.24
N ALA A 173 9.78 4.86 26.48
CA ALA A 173 8.44 4.32 26.36
C ALA A 173 7.96 4.42 24.90
N ALA A 174 7.28 3.38 24.41
CA ALA A 174 6.58 3.45 23.13
C ALA A 174 5.11 3.82 23.39
N GLU A 175 4.61 4.74 22.62
CA GLU A 175 3.19 5.10 22.59
C GLU A 175 2.48 4.32 21.48
N PHE A 176 1.27 3.85 21.77
CA PHE A 176 0.49 3.04 20.87
C PHE A 176 -0.76 3.79 20.42
N TYR A 177 -0.98 3.75 19.12
CA TYR A 177 -2.13 4.38 18.47
C TYR A 177 -2.85 3.36 17.61
N THR A 178 -4.19 3.42 17.61
CA THR A 178 -5.04 2.55 16.82
C THR A 178 -5.70 3.33 15.70
N TYR A 179 -5.71 2.76 14.51
CA TYR A 179 -6.41 3.32 13.35
C TYR A 179 -7.87 2.89 13.34
N THR A 180 -8.78 3.85 13.35
CA THR A 180 -10.18 3.61 12.99
C THR A 180 -10.31 3.84 11.49
N LYS A 181 -10.88 2.89 10.77
CA LYS A 181 -10.94 2.90 9.30
C LYS A 181 -12.36 2.76 8.78
N ASP A 182 -12.60 3.31 7.60
CA ASP A 182 -13.82 3.08 6.83
C ASP A 182 -13.79 1.71 6.10
N LEU A 183 -14.85 1.41 5.36
CA LEU A 183 -14.95 0.15 4.59
C LEU A 183 -13.95 0.05 3.42
N ARG A 184 -13.35 1.16 3.01
CA ARG A 184 -12.33 1.25 1.96
C ARG A 184 -10.92 1.17 2.53
N GLU A 185 -10.78 0.88 3.83
CA GLU A 185 -9.53 0.87 4.59
C GLU A 185 -8.90 2.27 4.76
N SER A 186 -9.64 3.35 4.50
CA SER A 186 -9.17 4.70 4.74
C SER A 186 -9.18 5.00 6.23
N THR A 187 -8.10 5.59 6.74
CA THR A 187 -8.01 6.00 8.14
C THR A 187 -8.92 7.20 8.39
N ILE A 188 -9.93 7.07 9.24
CA ILE A 188 -10.81 8.17 9.63
C ILE A 188 -10.41 8.80 10.96
N ASN A 189 -9.76 8.04 11.84
CA ASN A 189 -9.25 8.54 13.11
C ASN A 189 -8.04 7.75 13.57
N VAL A 190 -7.11 8.43 14.24
CA VAL A 190 -5.99 7.83 14.95
C VAL A 190 -6.16 8.11 16.44
N VAL A 191 -6.30 7.06 17.22
CA VAL A 191 -6.70 7.14 18.63
C VAL A 191 -5.57 6.62 19.51
N GLY A 192 -5.22 7.40 20.53
CA GLY A 192 -4.23 7.03 21.57
C GLY A 192 -4.73 5.92 22.50
N LYS A 193 -3.84 5.39 23.31
CA LYS A 193 -4.13 4.32 24.28
C LYS A 193 -5.18 4.69 25.34
N ASP A 194 -5.35 5.98 25.58
CA ASP A 194 -6.31 6.57 26.52
C ASP A 194 -7.67 6.87 25.89
N GLY A 195 -7.85 6.59 24.59
CA GLY A 195 -9.05 6.89 23.82
C GLY A 195 -9.09 8.30 23.24
N THR A 196 -8.04 9.12 23.42
CA THR A 196 -7.95 10.48 22.86
C THR A 196 -7.71 10.41 21.35
N SER A 197 -8.47 11.19 20.59
CA SER A 197 -8.24 11.35 19.15
C SER A 197 -7.00 12.24 18.92
N GLN A 198 -6.04 11.74 18.17
CA GLN A 198 -4.84 12.49 17.78
C GLN A 198 -5.05 13.21 16.45
N LYS A 199 -5.61 12.51 15.48
CA LYS A 199 -5.92 13.01 14.13
C LYS A 199 -7.20 12.41 13.63
N THR A 200 -8.02 13.22 12.99
CA THR A 200 -9.17 12.80 12.21
C THR A 200 -9.00 13.18 10.75
N TYR A 201 -9.53 12.36 9.89
CA TYR A 201 -9.44 12.53 8.45
C TYR A 201 -10.83 12.47 7.82
N SER A 202 -11.06 13.32 6.85
CA SER A 202 -12.17 13.23 5.91
C SER A 202 -11.64 13.25 4.48
N TYR A 203 -12.37 12.61 3.60
CA TYR A 203 -11.94 12.41 2.21
C TYR A 203 -13.08 12.75 1.27
N THR A 204 -12.75 13.35 0.12
CA THR A 204 -13.66 13.32 -1.02
C THR A 204 -13.79 11.88 -1.53
N ASP A 205 -14.69 11.62 -2.46
CA ASP A 205 -14.86 10.29 -3.05
C ASP A 205 -13.57 9.77 -3.69
N TYR A 206 -12.77 10.67 -4.28
CA TYR A 206 -11.48 10.37 -4.90
C TYR A 206 -10.28 10.47 -3.95
N GLY A 207 -10.49 10.83 -2.68
CA GLY A 207 -9.45 10.76 -1.65
C GLY A 207 -8.68 12.05 -1.40
N GLU A 208 -9.15 13.20 -1.91
CA GLU A 208 -8.61 14.48 -1.43
C GLU A 208 -8.78 14.52 0.09
N THR A 209 -7.68 14.77 0.79
CA THR A 209 -7.57 14.53 2.23
C THR A 209 -7.65 15.83 3.00
N THR A 210 -8.60 15.91 3.93
CA THR A 210 -8.65 16.96 4.96
C THR A 210 -8.34 16.34 6.31
N GLU A 211 -7.38 16.92 7.04
CA GLU A 211 -6.98 16.47 8.37
C GLU A 211 -7.29 17.51 9.44
N GLN A 212 -7.65 17.04 10.64
CA GLN A 212 -7.86 17.85 11.83
C GLN A 212 -7.24 17.17 13.05
N GLY A 213 -6.83 17.92 14.06
CA GLY A 213 -6.25 17.41 15.31
C GLY A 213 -4.83 17.90 15.57
N GLU A 214 -4.05 17.15 16.35
CA GLU A 214 -2.73 17.54 16.83
C GLU A 214 -1.74 17.80 15.68
N ASN A 215 -1.22 19.03 15.59
CA ASN A 215 -0.33 19.42 14.50
C ASN A 215 0.99 18.62 14.46
N ASN A 216 1.49 18.21 15.63
CA ASN A 216 2.76 17.51 15.76
C ASN A 216 2.62 15.99 15.57
N PHE A 217 1.38 15.47 15.46
CA PHE A 217 1.16 14.05 15.18
C PHE A 217 1.22 13.79 13.67
N TYR A 218 2.29 13.18 13.22
CA TYR A 218 2.48 12.82 11.81
C TYR A 218 1.94 11.43 11.52
N ASN A 219 1.11 11.31 10.47
CA ASN A 219 0.61 10.03 10.00
C ASN A 219 0.53 10.05 8.46
N GLU A 220 1.00 8.95 7.85
CA GLU A 220 1.01 8.78 6.39
C GLU A 220 -0.07 7.78 5.91
N ILE A 221 -0.64 6.96 6.80
CA ILE A 221 -1.59 5.92 6.41
C ILE A 221 -2.99 6.53 6.35
N CYS A 222 -3.46 6.83 5.14
CA CYS A 222 -4.68 7.60 4.93
C CYS A 222 -5.68 6.88 4.01
N TYR A 223 -6.10 7.50 2.92
CA TYR A 223 -7.13 7.00 1.99
C TYR A 223 -6.77 5.65 1.39
N GLY A 224 -7.72 4.70 1.44
CA GLY A 224 -7.51 3.34 0.92
C GLY A 224 -6.36 2.57 1.58
N GLY A 225 -5.87 3.01 2.77
CA GLY A 225 -4.69 2.47 3.41
C GLY A 225 -3.37 2.83 2.73
N GLY A 226 -3.41 3.73 1.74
CA GLY A 226 -2.24 4.23 1.01
C GLY A 226 -1.36 5.14 1.85
N VAL A 227 -0.12 5.30 1.43
CA VAL A 227 0.84 6.22 2.06
C VAL A 227 0.67 7.60 1.44
N TYR A 228 0.17 8.54 2.24
CA TYR A 228 -0.07 9.92 1.84
C TYR A 228 1.19 10.76 1.99
N ASP A 229 1.70 11.28 0.88
CA ASP A 229 2.80 12.23 0.86
C ASP A 229 2.23 13.66 0.95
N LYS A 230 2.12 14.16 2.18
CA LYS A 230 1.47 15.45 2.48
C LYS A 230 2.08 16.63 1.72
N THR A 231 3.37 16.60 1.49
CA THR A 231 4.11 17.64 0.77
C THR A 231 3.67 17.79 -0.69
N THR A 232 3.40 16.66 -1.35
CA THR A 232 3.00 16.64 -2.77
C THR A 232 1.48 16.48 -2.96
N GLY A 233 0.73 16.11 -1.92
CA GLY A 233 -0.68 15.77 -2.01
C GLY A 233 -0.96 14.42 -2.71
N LEU A 234 0.07 13.63 -3.00
CA LEU A 234 -0.03 12.38 -3.73
C LEU A 234 -0.12 11.18 -2.78
N TYR A 235 -0.71 10.10 -3.26
CA TYR A 235 -0.70 8.80 -2.61
C TYR A 235 0.30 7.85 -3.27
N TYR A 236 1.21 7.28 -2.49
CA TYR A 236 2.01 6.15 -2.92
C TYR A 236 1.22 4.85 -2.66
N LEU A 237 0.77 4.21 -3.73
CA LEU A 237 -0.01 2.96 -3.70
C LEU A 237 0.85 1.76 -4.13
N ASN A 238 2.06 1.64 -3.59
CA ASN A 238 3.06 0.61 -3.89
C ASN A 238 3.61 0.66 -5.33
N ALA A 239 2.81 0.44 -6.36
CA ALA A 239 3.29 0.40 -7.74
C ALA A 239 3.31 1.76 -8.42
N ARG A 240 2.38 2.64 -8.06
CA ARG A 240 2.19 3.94 -8.72
C ARG A 240 1.87 5.04 -7.72
N TYR A 241 2.08 6.28 -8.16
CA TYR A 241 1.57 7.47 -7.48
C TYR A 241 0.22 7.86 -8.03
N TYR A 242 -0.70 8.15 -7.13
CA TYR A 242 -2.07 8.54 -7.39
C TYR A 242 -2.31 10.00 -6.98
N SER A 243 -2.89 10.80 -7.87
CA SER A 243 -3.36 12.15 -7.59
C SER A 243 -4.85 12.10 -7.25
N PRO A 244 -5.25 12.36 -5.99
CA PRO A 244 -6.66 12.38 -5.62
C PRO A 244 -7.41 13.56 -6.25
N GLU A 245 -6.73 14.69 -6.46
CA GLU A 245 -7.30 15.86 -7.14
C GLU A 245 -7.68 15.53 -8.58
N ASN A 246 -6.77 14.90 -9.33
CA ASN A 246 -7.02 14.52 -10.72
C ASN A 246 -7.85 13.23 -10.84
N GLY A 247 -7.96 12.44 -9.76
CA GLY A 247 -8.62 11.14 -9.76
C GLY A 247 -7.93 10.09 -10.62
N SER A 248 -6.63 10.25 -10.87
CA SER A 248 -5.84 9.43 -11.80
C SER A 248 -4.43 9.16 -11.30
N PHE A 249 -3.80 8.11 -11.86
CA PHE A 249 -2.38 7.82 -11.65
C PHE A 249 -1.49 8.73 -12.51
N LEU A 250 -0.28 9.04 -12.03
CA LEU A 250 0.70 9.84 -12.76
C LEU A 250 1.37 9.05 -13.91
N THR A 251 1.31 7.72 -13.85
CA THR A 251 1.97 6.81 -14.82
C THR A 251 1.00 5.77 -15.33
N GLN A 252 1.28 5.23 -16.50
CA GLN A 252 0.50 4.13 -17.07
C GLN A 252 0.60 2.87 -16.21
N ASP A 253 -0.50 2.10 -16.17
CA ASP A 253 -0.46 0.75 -15.61
C ASP A 253 0.42 -0.16 -16.47
N SER A 254 1.23 -0.98 -15.82
CA SER A 254 1.94 -2.07 -16.48
C SER A 254 0.99 -3.16 -17.01
N TYR A 255 -0.20 -3.30 -16.42
CA TYR A 255 -1.28 -4.12 -16.93
C TYR A 255 -2.04 -3.37 -18.04
N ARG A 256 -1.95 -3.88 -19.26
CA ARG A 256 -2.51 -3.23 -20.46
C ARG A 256 -4.02 -3.41 -20.65
N GLY A 257 -4.72 -3.90 -19.62
CA GLY A 257 -6.17 -4.09 -19.65
C GLY A 257 -6.61 -5.33 -20.42
N SER A 258 -7.93 -5.54 -20.49
CA SER A 258 -8.56 -6.64 -21.21
C SER A 258 -9.67 -6.12 -22.11
N ARG A 259 -9.72 -6.59 -23.37
CA ARG A 259 -10.79 -6.27 -24.32
C ARG A 259 -12.18 -6.73 -23.87
N SER A 260 -12.25 -7.70 -22.97
CA SER A 260 -13.51 -8.16 -22.36
C SER A 260 -13.98 -7.30 -21.20
N LYS A 261 -13.10 -6.39 -20.70
CA LYS A 261 -13.34 -5.45 -19.60
C LYS A 261 -12.81 -4.09 -20.04
N THR A 262 -13.59 -3.37 -20.83
CA THR A 262 -13.18 -2.11 -21.47
C THR A 262 -12.78 -1.05 -20.48
N GLU A 263 -13.37 -1.06 -19.28
CA GLU A 263 -13.01 -0.22 -18.15
C GLU A 263 -11.54 -0.35 -17.69
N THR A 264 -10.88 -1.47 -18.03
CA THR A 264 -9.46 -1.69 -17.71
C THR A 264 -8.50 -1.17 -18.79
N LEU A 265 -9.01 -0.64 -19.90
CA LEU A 265 -8.18 -0.12 -21.00
C LEU A 265 -7.68 1.31 -20.72
N ASN A 266 -8.31 2.03 -19.81
CA ASN A 266 -7.79 3.30 -19.30
C ASN A 266 -6.64 3.01 -18.33
N LEU A 267 -5.41 3.27 -18.77
CA LEU A 267 -4.20 2.92 -18.00
C LEU A 267 -3.89 3.90 -16.87
N TYR A 268 -4.58 5.04 -16.82
CA TYR A 268 -4.43 6.04 -15.76
C TYR A 268 -5.59 6.05 -14.76
N GLY A 269 -6.70 5.38 -15.11
CA GLY A 269 -7.93 5.42 -14.32
C GLY A 269 -7.79 4.77 -12.95
N TYR A 270 -8.22 5.48 -11.90
CA TYR A 270 -8.32 4.93 -10.56
C TYR A 270 -9.69 4.25 -10.39
N CYS A 271 -9.68 3.01 -9.88
CA CYS A 271 -10.88 2.23 -9.56
C CYS A 271 -11.91 2.15 -10.70
N ALA A 272 -11.48 2.20 -11.97
CA ALA A 272 -12.35 2.23 -13.16
C ALA A 272 -13.44 3.35 -13.10
N GLY A 273 -13.10 4.50 -12.50
CA GLY A 273 -14.04 5.63 -12.32
C GLY A 273 -15.08 5.43 -11.22
N ASN A 274 -14.95 4.42 -10.37
CA ASN A 274 -15.89 4.15 -9.28
C ASN A 274 -15.18 3.95 -7.93
N PRO A 275 -14.59 4.99 -7.34
CA PRO A 275 -13.84 4.91 -6.08
C PRO A 275 -14.72 4.66 -4.85
N ILE A 276 -16.06 4.83 -4.96
CA ILE A 276 -17.00 4.52 -3.88
C ILE A 276 -17.12 3.00 -3.69
N SER A 277 -17.14 2.25 -4.81
CA SER A 277 -17.36 0.79 -4.78
C SER A 277 -16.05 -0.02 -4.80
N TYR A 278 -14.94 0.61 -5.17
CA TYR A 278 -13.65 -0.05 -5.37
C TYR A 278 -12.53 0.69 -4.65
N THR A 279 -11.47 -0.05 -4.34
CA THR A 279 -10.18 0.48 -3.86
C THR A 279 -9.04 -0.17 -4.64
N ASP A 280 -7.91 0.50 -4.78
CA ASP A 280 -6.68 -0.05 -5.38
C ASP A 280 -5.47 0.14 -4.45
N PRO A 281 -5.31 -0.69 -3.40
CA PRO A 281 -4.21 -0.55 -2.45
C PRO A 281 -2.85 -0.91 -3.04
N SER A 282 -2.82 -1.53 -4.21
CA SER A 282 -1.60 -2.00 -4.86
C SER A 282 -1.09 -1.07 -5.97
N GLY A 283 -1.91 -0.15 -6.44
CA GLY A 283 -1.66 0.66 -7.62
C GLY A 283 -1.75 -0.10 -8.95
N HIS A 284 -2.36 -1.31 -8.97
CA HIS A 284 -2.57 -2.13 -10.17
C HIS A 284 -3.91 -2.86 -10.21
N TRP A 285 -4.49 -3.18 -9.05
CA TRP A 285 -5.65 -4.06 -8.95
C TRP A 285 -6.80 -3.40 -8.21
N ILE A 286 -7.95 -3.38 -8.86
CA ILE A 286 -9.20 -2.87 -8.29
C ILE A 286 -9.82 -3.93 -7.37
N TRP A 287 -10.10 -3.57 -6.13
CA TRP A 287 -10.74 -4.41 -5.14
C TRP A 287 -12.18 -3.98 -4.90
N GLY A 288 -13.13 -4.92 -5.00
CA GLY A 288 -14.54 -4.60 -4.85
C GLY A 288 -15.00 -4.59 -3.39
N VAL A 289 -15.29 -3.43 -2.82
CA VAL A 289 -16.03 -3.30 -1.54
C VAL A 289 -17.39 -3.98 -1.63
N VAL A 290 -18.08 -3.85 -2.77
CA VAL A 290 -19.35 -4.53 -3.06
C VAL A 290 -19.18 -6.05 -3.09
N GLY A 291 -18.06 -6.55 -3.63
CA GLY A 291 -17.75 -7.97 -3.61
C GLY A 291 -17.61 -8.53 -2.17
N ALA A 292 -17.00 -7.75 -1.27
CA ALA A 292 -16.91 -8.12 0.15
C ALA A 292 -18.30 -8.20 0.79
N ALA A 293 -19.18 -7.24 0.53
CA ALA A 293 -20.55 -7.22 1.06
C ALA A 293 -21.38 -8.40 0.51
N MET A 294 -21.29 -8.68 -0.78
CA MET A 294 -21.94 -9.85 -1.39
C MET A 294 -21.41 -11.16 -0.84
N GLY A 295 -20.10 -11.28 -0.70
CA GLY A 295 -19.45 -12.45 -0.10
C GLY A 295 -19.82 -12.63 1.38
N ALA A 296 -19.93 -11.55 2.15
CA ALA A 296 -20.45 -11.61 3.53
C ALA A 296 -21.87 -12.16 3.58
N TYR A 297 -22.74 -11.70 2.67
CA TYR A 297 -24.11 -12.20 2.56
C TYR A 297 -24.15 -13.69 2.17
N ASP A 298 -23.30 -14.13 1.26
CA ASP A 298 -23.18 -15.56 0.89
C ASP A 298 -22.63 -16.38 2.07
N GLY A 299 -21.67 -15.88 2.82
CA GLY A 299 -21.17 -16.47 4.05
C GLY A 299 -22.27 -16.60 5.12
N TYR A 300 -23.12 -15.57 5.26
CA TYR A 300 -24.31 -15.62 6.12
C TYR A 300 -25.32 -16.70 5.67
N LYS A 301 -25.65 -16.73 4.36
CA LYS A 301 -26.54 -17.79 3.80
C LYS A 301 -26.00 -19.18 4.03
N TYR A 302 -24.69 -19.37 3.79
CA TYR A 302 -24.02 -20.65 4.04
C TYR A 302 -24.10 -21.03 5.52
N ALA A 303 -23.80 -20.12 6.44
CA ALA A 303 -23.87 -20.35 7.87
C ALA A 303 -25.31 -20.75 8.31
N LYS A 304 -26.30 -20.03 7.80
CA LYS A 304 -27.73 -20.32 8.05
C LYS A 304 -28.15 -21.71 7.55
N LYS A 305 -27.72 -22.06 6.32
CA LYS A 305 -27.97 -23.38 5.72
C LYS A 305 -27.33 -24.52 6.53
N LYS A 306 -26.14 -24.26 7.14
CA LYS A 306 -25.42 -25.23 7.99
C LYS A 306 -25.85 -25.20 9.46
N GLY A 307 -26.79 -24.34 9.85
CA GLY A 307 -27.25 -24.19 11.23
C GLY A 307 -26.17 -23.60 12.16
N TYR A 308 -25.19 -22.88 11.64
CA TYR A 308 -24.14 -22.26 12.44
C TYR A 308 -24.70 -21.10 13.26
N LYS A 309 -24.27 -21.00 14.53
CA LYS A 309 -24.61 -19.92 15.46
C LYS A 309 -23.32 -19.41 16.11
N GLY A 310 -23.42 -18.21 16.74
CA GLY A 310 -22.30 -17.59 17.44
C GLY A 310 -21.06 -17.41 16.54
N TRP A 311 -19.87 -17.68 17.09
CA TRP A 311 -18.61 -17.40 16.40
C TRP A 311 -18.47 -18.11 15.03
N LYS A 312 -19.07 -19.31 14.84
CA LYS A 312 -19.05 -20.03 13.54
C LYS A 312 -19.83 -19.27 12.45
N MET A 313 -20.90 -18.60 12.83
CA MET A 313 -21.67 -17.76 11.93
C MET A 313 -20.85 -16.53 11.53
N TYR A 314 -20.24 -15.84 12.50
CA TYR A 314 -19.38 -14.68 12.23
C TYR A 314 -18.15 -15.04 11.39
N ALA A 315 -17.53 -16.19 11.67
CA ALA A 315 -16.40 -16.69 10.87
C ALA A 315 -16.80 -17.00 9.41
N SER A 316 -18.05 -17.52 9.19
CA SER A 316 -18.54 -17.75 7.83
C SER A 316 -18.85 -16.46 7.09
N ILE A 317 -19.37 -15.44 7.78
CA ILE A 317 -19.64 -14.11 7.22
C ILE A 317 -18.31 -13.43 6.84
N ALA A 318 -17.34 -13.41 7.76
CA ALA A 318 -16.02 -12.85 7.54
C ALA A 318 -15.26 -13.58 6.42
N GLY A 319 -15.32 -14.91 6.39
CA GLY A 319 -14.74 -15.72 5.32
C GLY A 319 -15.40 -15.48 3.97
N GLY A 320 -16.72 -15.29 3.94
CA GLY A 320 -17.47 -14.92 2.73
C GLY A 320 -17.09 -13.53 2.25
N ALA A 321 -17.01 -12.54 3.16
CA ALA A 321 -16.56 -11.18 2.85
C ALA A 321 -15.16 -11.19 2.23
N ALA A 322 -14.23 -11.89 2.87
CA ALA A 322 -12.87 -12.04 2.38
C ALA A 322 -12.83 -12.69 0.98
N LEU A 323 -13.64 -13.73 0.74
CA LEU A 323 -13.74 -14.38 -0.57
C LEU A 323 -14.37 -13.48 -1.63
N GLY A 324 -15.35 -12.68 -1.26
CA GLY A 324 -16.01 -11.74 -2.17
C GLY A 324 -15.13 -10.54 -2.54
N ALA A 325 -14.27 -10.08 -1.61
CA ALA A 325 -13.33 -8.99 -1.83
C ALA A 325 -12.08 -9.41 -2.62
N VAL A 326 -11.73 -10.70 -2.60
CA VAL A 326 -10.43 -11.18 -3.09
C VAL A 326 -10.50 -11.71 -4.52
N ASN A 327 -9.54 -11.32 -5.35
CA ASN A 327 -9.19 -11.99 -6.59
C ASN A 327 -8.88 -13.48 -6.33
N PRO A 328 -9.43 -14.42 -7.15
CA PRO A 328 -9.27 -15.87 -6.95
C PRO A 328 -7.82 -16.37 -6.79
N PHE A 329 -6.83 -15.60 -7.21
CA PHE A 329 -5.42 -15.93 -7.00
C PHE A 329 -4.93 -15.76 -5.54
N LYS A 330 -5.65 -15.03 -4.67
CA LYS A 330 -5.25 -14.85 -3.26
C LYS A 330 -5.79 -15.90 -2.30
N ILE A 331 -6.79 -16.69 -2.69
CA ILE A 331 -7.35 -17.76 -1.85
C ILE A 331 -6.27 -18.76 -1.42
N PHE A 332 -5.27 -19.00 -2.28
CA PHE A 332 -4.13 -19.86 -1.95
C PHE A 332 -3.16 -19.26 -0.91
N LYS A 333 -3.11 -17.92 -0.76
CA LYS A 333 -2.29 -17.25 0.27
C LYS A 333 -2.97 -17.24 1.64
N MET A 334 -4.31 -17.20 1.71
CA MET A 334 -5.05 -17.13 2.98
C MET A 334 -4.92 -18.43 3.83
N ALA A 335 -4.80 -19.60 3.21
CA ALA A 335 -4.49 -20.84 3.95
C ALA A 335 -3.10 -20.82 4.59
N LYS A 336 -2.14 -20.05 4.02
CA LYS A 336 -0.81 -19.78 4.61
C LYS A 336 -0.82 -18.66 5.65
N SER A 337 -1.80 -17.72 5.62
CA SER A 337 -1.82 -16.56 6.52
C SER A 337 -2.23 -16.93 7.95
N GLY A 338 -3.12 -17.90 8.15
CA GLY A 338 -3.42 -18.45 9.48
C GLY A 338 -2.17 -19.00 10.18
N TYR A 339 -1.23 -19.58 9.41
CA TYR A 339 0.07 -20.02 9.92
C TYR A 339 1.05 -18.84 10.11
N LYS A 340 0.95 -17.77 9.31
CA LYS A 340 1.75 -16.55 9.47
C LYS A 340 1.31 -15.73 10.68
N ALA A 341 0.00 -15.60 10.95
CA ALA A 341 -0.52 -14.93 12.16
C ALA A 341 -0.04 -15.64 13.44
N TYR A 342 -0.04 -16.96 13.47
CA TYR A 342 0.56 -17.73 14.57
C TYR A 342 2.07 -17.46 14.71
N LYS A 343 2.81 -17.34 13.60
CA LYS A 343 4.23 -16.95 13.62
C LYS A 343 4.42 -15.50 14.07
N ALA A 344 3.59 -14.54 13.65
CA ALA A 344 3.70 -13.13 14.04
C ALA A 344 3.54 -12.96 15.56
N VAL A 345 2.58 -13.64 16.20
CA VAL A 345 2.45 -13.66 17.66
C VAL A 345 3.69 -14.26 18.33
N LYS A 346 4.35 -15.23 17.70
CA LYS A 346 5.60 -15.84 18.21
C LYS A 346 6.81 -14.90 18.01
N TYR A 347 6.80 -14.09 16.95
CA TYR A 347 7.85 -13.09 16.67
C TYR A 347 7.72 -11.85 17.57
N THR A 348 6.50 -11.37 17.89
CA THR A 348 6.29 -10.28 18.84
C THR A 348 6.78 -10.65 20.25
N LYS A 349 6.55 -11.89 20.70
CA LYS A 349 7.17 -12.40 21.94
C LYS A 349 8.72 -12.45 21.86
N LYS A 350 9.26 -12.73 20.66
CA LYS A 350 10.72 -12.80 20.44
C LYS A 350 11.32 -11.39 20.32
N ALA A 351 10.66 -10.44 19.66
CA ALA A 351 11.04 -9.02 19.59
C ALA A 351 10.99 -8.38 20.99
N ARG A 352 9.95 -8.63 21.79
CA ARG A 352 9.86 -8.17 23.18
C ARG A 352 11.01 -8.72 24.06
N ASN A 353 11.48 -9.93 23.78
CA ASN A 353 12.61 -10.52 24.47
C ASN A 353 13.97 -9.97 23.98
N VAL A 354 14.08 -9.61 22.71
CA VAL A 354 15.26 -8.92 22.14
C VAL A 354 15.32 -7.51 22.71
N TYR A 355 14.22 -6.75 22.71
CA TYR A 355 14.12 -5.43 23.33
C TYR A 355 14.51 -5.45 24.82
N LYS A 356 14.00 -6.42 25.62
CA LYS A 356 14.42 -6.59 27.01
C LYS A 356 15.91 -6.92 27.18
N LYS A 357 16.51 -7.65 26.23
CA LYS A 357 17.95 -7.95 26.23
C LYS A 357 18.80 -6.75 25.83
N THR A 358 18.36 -5.96 24.86
CA THR A 358 19.05 -4.73 24.42
C THR A 358 19.00 -3.67 25.51
N LYS A 359 17.86 -3.51 26.21
CA LYS A 359 17.72 -2.62 27.36
C LYS A 359 18.66 -2.99 28.52
N ARG A 360 18.97 -4.29 28.72
CA ARG A 360 19.97 -4.75 29.69
C ARG A 360 21.40 -4.39 29.26
N VAL A 361 21.71 -4.44 27.99
CA VAL A 361 23.05 -4.11 27.44
C VAL A 361 23.31 -2.61 27.51
N VAL A 362 22.31 -1.77 27.22
CA VAL A 362 22.40 -0.30 27.31
C VAL A 362 22.55 0.17 28.74
N LYS A 363 21.82 -0.43 29.71
CA LYS A 363 22.02 -0.12 31.17
C LYS A 363 23.41 -0.46 31.71
N VAL A 364 24.11 -1.42 31.10
CA VAL A 364 25.47 -1.78 31.52
C VAL A 364 26.53 -0.80 30.99
N LYS A 365 26.24 -0.02 29.93
CA LYS A 365 27.16 1.00 29.40
C LYS A 365 27.09 2.37 30.07
N ALA A 366 26.14 2.60 31.00
CA ALA A 366 25.88 3.90 31.63
C ALA A 366 26.33 3.98 33.09
N LYS A 367 27.34 3.23 33.50
CA LYS A 367 27.99 3.46 34.82
C LYS A 367 29.45 3.89 34.65
N PRO A 368 29.91 4.94 35.38
CA PRO A 368 31.25 5.47 35.18
C PRO A 368 32.31 4.53 35.72
N LYS A 369 33.49 4.58 35.07
CA LYS A 369 34.70 3.82 35.38
C LYS A 369 35.17 4.08 36.80
N ALA A 370 35.34 3.03 37.56
CA ALA A 370 36.37 2.96 38.63
C ALA A 370 37.14 1.65 38.45
N THR A 371 38.40 1.81 38.45
CA THR A 371 39.53 0.92 38.26
C THR A 371 39.43 -0.42 39.04
N VAL A 372 39.56 -1.57 38.36
CA VAL A 372 40.39 -2.71 38.85
C VAL A 372 40.90 -3.52 37.65
N VAL A 373 42.23 -3.62 37.60
CA VAL A 373 43.00 -4.41 36.64
C VAL A 373 43.06 -5.87 37.15
N ALA A 374 43.15 -6.78 36.18
CA ALA A 374 43.60 -8.15 36.26
C ALA A 374 42.64 -9.30 36.56
N LYS A 375 42.79 -10.29 35.69
CA LYS A 375 42.29 -11.67 35.71
C LYS A 375 40.98 -12.00 35.06
N LYS A 376 41.04 -12.25 33.73
CA LYS A 376 40.31 -13.34 33.06
C LYS A 376 40.62 -13.44 31.57
N GLN A 377 41.78 -14.07 31.26
CA GLN A 377 42.17 -14.36 29.90
C GLN A 377 42.02 -15.84 29.48
N VAL A 378 41.16 -16.63 30.09
CA VAL A 378 41.10 -18.08 29.82
C VAL A 378 39.73 -18.61 29.34
N LYS A 379 38.68 -17.77 29.25
CA LYS A 379 37.33 -18.27 28.83
C LYS A 379 36.79 -17.81 27.50
N SER A 380 37.59 -17.15 26.64
CA SER A 380 37.09 -16.60 25.34
C SER A 380 37.29 -17.54 24.13
N LYS A 381 38.12 -18.62 24.23
CA LYS A 381 38.38 -19.50 23.07
C LYS A 381 37.28 -20.54 22.77
N ALA A 382 36.45 -20.90 23.72
CA ALA A 382 35.41 -21.92 23.51
C ALA A 382 34.08 -21.38 22.87
N LYS A 383 33.82 -20.05 22.92
CA LYS A 383 32.61 -19.46 22.30
C LYS A 383 32.75 -19.06 20.83
N VAL A 384 33.99 -18.86 20.38
CA VAL A 384 34.29 -18.49 18.97
C VAL A 384 34.14 -19.68 18.02
N SER A 385 34.39 -20.90 18.50
CA SER A 385 34.26 -22.12 17.68
C SER A 385 32.80 -22.48 17.35
N LYS A 386 31.85 -22.18 18.29
CA LYS A 386 30.39 -22.40 18.06
C LYS A 386 29.78 -21.38 17.11
N ALA A 387 30.24 -20.12 17.13
CA ALA A 387 29.77 -19.08 16.22
C ALA A 387 30.24 -19.34 14.75
N LYS A 388 31.47 -19.83 14.57
CA LYS A 388 31.97 -20.20 13.22
C LYS A 388 31.24 -21.40 12.61
N LYS A 389 30.77 -22.35 13.43
CA LYS A 389 30.02 -23.51 12.95
C LYS A 389 28.62 -23.14 12.47
N ASN A 390 27.94 -22.21 13.15
CA ASN A 390 26.61 -21.72 12.74
C ASN A 390 26.66 -20.83 11.47
N THR A 391 27.73 -20.04 11.33
CA THR A 391 27.91 -19.20 10.11
C THR A 391 28.22 -20.05 8.89
N ARG A 392 28.85 -21.23 9.05
CA ARG A 392 29.14 -22.13 7.94
C ARG A 392 27.90 -22.89 7.45
N VAL A 393 26.93 -23.18 8.33
CA VAL A 393 25.65 -23.81 7.99
C VAL A 393 24.75 -22.82 7.26
N VAL A 394 24.72 -21.54 7.72
CA VAL A 394 23.96 -20.47 7.05
C VAL A 394 24.54 -20.15 5.66
N LYS A 395 25.89 -20.14 5.50
CA LYS A 395 26.51 -19.96 4.17
C LYS A 395 26.27 -21.14 3.21
N LYS A 396 26.05 -22.35 3.74
CA LYS A 396 25.74 -23.52 2.89
C LYS A 396 24.30 -23.55 2.43
N GLN A 397 23.37 -22.97 3.23
CA GLN A 397 21.95 -22.80 2.83
C GLN A 397 21.75 -21.64 1.84
N THR A 398 22.48 -20.53 1.99
CA THR A 398 22.39 -19.41 1.03
C THR A 398 23.05 -19.70 -0.33
N LYS A 399 24.05 -20.59 -0.40
CA LYS A 399 24.62 -21.01 -1.70
C LYS A 399 23.71 -21.94 -2.50
N SER A 400 22.75 -22.63 -1.88
CA SER A 400 21.78 -23.48 -2.59
C SER A 400 20.54 -22.70 -3.10
N VAL A 401 20.32 -21.47 -2.63
CA VAL A 401 19.17 -20.63 -3.04
C VAL A 401 19.48 -19.73 -4.24
N SER A 402 20.78 -19.50 -4.56
CA SER A 402 21.15 -18.55 -5.63
C SER A 402 21.24 -19.15 -7.04
N LYS A 403 20.79 -20.39 -7.28
CA LYS A 403 20.92 -21.05 -8.59
C LYS A 403 19.60 -21.48 -9.25
N ARG A 404 18.42 -21.01 -8.82
CA ARG A 404 17.18 -21.33 -9.54
C ARG A 404 16.22 -20.14 -9.46
N ALA A 405 16.18 -19.35 -10.51
CA ALA A 405 14.98 -18.65 -10.92
C ALA A 405 14.01 -19.73 -11.44
N ALA A 406 13.31 -20.43 -10.53
CA ALA A 406 12.24 -21.33 -10.91
C ALA A 406 10.93 -20.63 -10.54
N CYS A 407 10.03 -20.49 -11.51
CA CYS A 407 8.69 -19.94 -11.32
C CYS A 407 7.83 -20.73 -10.32
N PHE A 408 8.31 -21.90 -9.86
CA PHE A 408 7.62 -22.77 -8.92
C PHE A 408 8.56 -23.16 -7.76
N THR A 409 7.99 -23.23 -6.56
CA THR A 409 8.71 -23.74 -5.38
C THR A 409 8.78 -25.26 -5.38
N ALA A 410 9.86 -25.85 -4.84
CA ALA A 410 9.94 -27.29 -4.63
C ALA A 410 8.73 -27.80 -3.84
N GLY A 411 8.19 -28.94 -4.22
CA GLY A 411 6.96 -29.51 -3.66
C GLY A 411 5.67 -29.02 -4.31
N THR A 412 5.71 -28.12 -5.31
CA THR A 412 4.53 -27.72 -6.07
C THR A 412 3.99 -28.95 -6.81
N LYS A 413 2.71 -29.26 -6.57
CA LYS A 413 2.06 -30.42 -7.19
C LYS A 413 1.55 -30.08 -8.59
N ILE A 414 2.01 -30.84 -9.57
CA ILE A 414 1.59 -30.76 -10.97
C ILE A 414 0.64 -31.94 -11.27
N HIS A 415 -0.48 -31.63 -11.92
CA HIS A 415 -1.44 -32.64 -12.34
C HIS A 415 -0.93 -33.34 -13.61
N THR A 416 -0.63 -34.62 -13.49
CA THR A 416 -0.15 -35.49 -14.58
C THR A 416 -1.24 -36.46 -15.01
N LYS A 417 -1.00 -37.25 -16.05
CA LYS A 417 -1.90 -38.29 -16.48
C LYS A 417 -2.18 -39.33 -15.36
N ASP A 418 -1.20 -39.53 -14.47
CA ASP A 418 -1.26 -40.59 -13.42
C ASP A 418 -1.53 -39.98 -12.03
N GLY A 419 -2.09 -38.77 -11.96
CA GLY A 419 -2.37 -38.03 -10.71
C GLY A 419 -1.37 -36.90 -10.42
N PHE A 420 -1.34 -36.44 -9.17
CA PHE A 420 -0.48 -35.31 -8.78
C PHE A 420 0.95 -35.77 -8.47
N LYS A 421 1.94 -35.14 -9.11
CA LYS A 421 3.38 -35.32 -8.83
C LYS A 421 4.01 -33.99 -8.41
N ALA A 422 5.04 -34.03 -7.56
CA ALA A 422 5.82 -32.84 -7.22
C ALA A 422 6.63 -32.38 -8.45
N ILE A 423 6.71 -31.06 -8.68
CA ILE A 423 7.30 -30.51 -9.90
C ILE A 423 8.74 -30.94 -10.15
N GLU A 424 9.51 -31.11 -9.07
CA GLU A 424 10.89 -31.60 -9.14
C GLU A 424 11.00 -33.05 -9.61
N THR A 425 9.90 -33.82 -9.62
CA THR A 425 9.86 -35.21 -10.08
C THR A 425 9.40 -35.35 -11.54
N ILE A 426 8.94 -34.25 -12.15
CA ILE A 426 8.49 -34.23 -13.54
C ILE A 426 9.70 -34.27 -14.47
N LYS A 427 9.66 -35.18 -15.44
CA LYS A 427 10.74 -35.36 -16.44
C LYS A 427 10.25 -34.93 -17.82
N ALA A 428 11.21 -34.56 -18.68
CA ALA A 428 10.93 -34.35 -20.10
C ALA A 428 10.26 -35.61 -20.69
N GLY A 429 9.10 -35.45 -21.31
CA GLY A 429 8.29 -36.54 -21.82
C GLY A 429 7.10 -36.96 -20.95
N ASP A 430 7.03 -36.51 -19.70
CA ASP A 430 5.84 -36.71 -18.85
C ASP A 430 4.66 -35.90 -19.39
N TYR A 431 3.45 -36.44 -19.26
CA TYR A 431 2.26 -35.73 -19.66
C TYR A 431 1.68 -34.96 -18.47
N VAL A 432 1.52 -33.65 -18.67
CA VAL A 432 0.98 -32.73 -17.66
C VAL A 432 -0.29 -32.05 -18.18
N TRP A 433 -1.25 -31.82 -17.29
CA TRP A 433 -2.41 -31.02 -17.60
C TRP A 433 -2.03 -29.54 -17.64
N SER A 434 -2.29 -28.88 -18.75
CA SER A 434 -2.13 -27.44 -18.93
C SER A 434 -3.45 -26.83 -19.39
N GLU A 435 -3.69 -25.59 -18.96
CA GLU A 435 -4.82 -24.77 -19.39
C GLU A 435 -4.31 -23.69 -20.35
N ASN A 436 -5.00 -23.52 -21.48
CA ASN A 436 -4.74 -22.39 -22.36
C ASN A 436 -5.30 -21.14 -21.69
N PRO A 437 -4.46 -20.11 -21.40
CA PRO A 437 -4.91 -18.90 -20.70
C PRO A 437 -5.93 -18.08 -21.48
N GLU A 438 -6.03 -18.27 -22.82
CA GLU A 438 -6.96 -17.51 -23.66
C GLU A 438 -8.31 -18.23 -23.86
N THR A 439 -8.30 -19.57 -24.01
CA THR A 439 -9.52 -20.34 -24.32
C THR A 439 -10.06 -21.08 -23.11
N HIS A 440 -9.30 -21.15 -21.99
CA HIS A 440 -9.61 -21.96 -20.80
C HIS A 440 -9.76 -23.46 -21.06
N GLU A 441 -9.35 -23.91 -22.25
CA GLU A 441 -9.35 -25.33 -22.55
C GLU A 441 -8.22 -26.05 -21.84
N LYS A 442 -8.56 -27.15 -21.16
CA LYS A 442 -7.60 -28.02 -20.49
C LYS A 442 -7.21 -29.16 -21.38
N ALA A 443 -5.93 -29.33 -21.60
CA ALA A 443 -5.39 -30.40 -22.41
C ALA A 443 -4.18 -31.05 -21.76
N LEU A 444 -4.02 -32.36 -21.99
CA LEU A 444 -2.85 -33.13 -21.58
C LEU A 444 -1.72 -32.85 -22.58
N LYS A 445 -0.68 -32.14 -22.15
CA LYS A 445 0.48 -31.79 -23.00
C LYS A 445 1.72 -32.56 -22.54
N LYS A 446 2.52 -32.98 -23.51
CA LYS A 446 3.83 -33.62 -23.26
C LYS A 446 4.84 -32.53 -22.89
N GLY A 447 5.47 -32.65 -21.72
CA GLY A 447 6.51 -31.73 -21.29
C GLY A 447 7.71 -31.79 -22.25
N GLN A 448 8.16 -30.61 -22.74
CA GLN A 448 9.37 -30.44 -23.51
C GLN A 448 10.54 -30.12 -22.58
N GLU A 449 11.78 -30.18 -23.09
CA GLU A 449 13.02 -29.97 -22.29
C GLU A 449 13.09 -28.58 -21.63
N ASP A 450 12.33 -27.60 -22.11
CA ASP A 450 12.36 -26.20 -21.66
C ASP A 450 11.61 -25.89 -20.34
N LEU A 451 11.02 -26.89 -19.69
CA LEU A 451 10.41 -26.71 -18.36
C LEU A 451 11.43 -26.53 -17.22
N ARG A 452 12.72 -26.48 -17.55
CA ARG A 452 13.84 -26.34 -16.58
C ARG A 452 14.61 -25.03 -16.66
N SER A 453 14.22 -24.06 -17.51
CA SER A 453 14.84 -22.74 -17.59
C SER A 453 14.06 -21.67 -16.82
#